data_6ac6ef02119170ed0d5c262abb123adc
#
_entry.id   6ac6ef02119170ed0d5c262abb123adc
#
_cell.length_a   1.000
_cell.length_b   1.000
_cell.length_c   1.000
_cell.angle_alpha   90.00
_cell.angle_beta   90.00
_cell.angle_gamma   90.00
#
_symmetry.space_group_name_H-M   'P 1'
#
loop_
_entity.id
_entity.type
_entity.pdbx_description
1 polymer ?
#
loop_
_entity_poly.entity_id
_entity_poly.type
_entity_poly.pdbx_seq_one_letter_code
_entity_poly.pdbx_strand_id
1 'polypeptide(L)'
;MGTVGVGGKTIEQALAELSDMTAEVKPITTAEFADRLKRLQALMQEQGVGAVYLHGGTNLLYFTGLKWSPSERMVAALVPAEGEICYISPQFEIDTLQDYWRIEAKILTWEEHESPYALLGEALDSMGVSGTGKPLLLDEATPYFIVDGIKKANPDLPLGHAQPLTQHLRSRKSESEIKLIRRAHEMTLVVQAAAASILRPGITTPEVVDFIDRAHRKVGAATGSYFCIVLFDVGTSFPHGVKDAQTLRENDWVLVDTGFQLDGYHSDITRSYCFGDATEAQRSAWEAEKAAQLAAFAAAKIGAPCEVSDNAARASLESEGYGPDYKLPGLTHRTGHGCGLDIHEGPNVVRGEMTPMDVGMVFSNEPMLVIPDQFGVRLEDHFYMTESGPEWFTQPALSVDDPFGLSAT
;
A
#
# COMPACT_ATOMS: atom_id res chain seq x y z
N MET A 1 21.00 -15.14 25.47
CA MET A 1 21.53 -15.24 24.08
C MET A 1 20.89 -14.11 23.30
N GLY A 2 21.66 -13.31 22.59
CA GLY A 2 21.11 -12.18 21.83
C GLY A 2 20.18 -12.62 20.70
N THR A 3 19.42 -11.69 20.16
CA THR A 3 18.46 -11.91 19.06
C THR A 3 19.16 -12.43 17.80
N VAL A 4 18.65 -13.52 17.21
CA VAL A 4 19.25 -14.19 16.05
C VAL A 4 19.27 -13.27 14.83
N GLY A 5 20.42 -13.16 14.16
CA GLY A 5 20.60 -12.35 12.97
C GLY A 5 20.74 -10.84 13.22
N VAL A 6 20.76 -10.39 14.48
CA VAL A 6 20.90 -8.99 14.85
C VAL A 6 22.36 -8.67 15.17
N GLY A 7 22.93 -7.66 14.49
CA GLY A 7 24.33 -7.27 14.63
C GLY A 7 25.32 -8.22 13.97
N GLY A 8 26.60 -7.91 14.12
CA GLY A 8 27.72 -8.76 13.71
C GLY A 8 28.28 -8.54 12.32
N LYS A 9 27.63 -7.72 11.45
CA LYS A 9 28.12 -7.39 10.10
C LYS A 9 28.44 -5.91 9.95
N THR A 10 29.40 -5.60 9.06
CA THR A 10 29.53 -4.23 8.55
C THR A 10 28.49 -3.97 7.46
N ILE A 11 28.25 -2.70 7.17
CA ILE A 11 27.38 -2.25 6.07
C ILE A 11 27.82 -2.90 4.73
N GLU A 12 29.14 -2.92 4.46
CA GLU A 12 29.69 -3.47 3.23
C GLU A 12 29.48 -4.99 3.13
N GLN A 13 29.66 -5.71 4.24
CA GLN A 13 29.42 -7.16 4.28
C GLN A 13 27.95 -7.49 4.02
N ALA A 14 27.05 -6.80 4.71
CA ALA A 14 25.61 -7.04 4.53
C ALA A 14 25.13 -6.71 3.11
N LEU A 15 25.61 -5.59 2.51
CA LEU A 15 25.27 -5.26 1.13
C LEU A 15 25.88 -6.23 0.09
N ALA A 16 27.06 -6.81 0.38
CA ALA A 16 27.72 -7.76 -0.53
C ALA A 16 26.98 -9.11 -0.62
N GLU A 17 26.21 -9.46 0.41
CA GLU A 17 25.40 -10.69 0.43
C GLU A 17 24.08 -10.55 -0.32
N LEU A 18 23.65 -9.33 -0.63
CA LEU A 18 22.42 -9.07 -1.36
C LEU A 18 22.64 -9.16 -2.88
N SER A 19 21.66 -9.70 -3.57
CA SER A 19 21.64 -9.79 -5.04
C SER A 19 20.28 -9.39 -5.58
N ASP A 20 20.22 -9.03 -6.86
CA ASP A 20 18.97 -8.73 -7.56
C ASP A 20 18.03 -9.95 -7.52
N MET A 21 16.78 -9.68 -7.10
CA MET A 21 15.74 -10.69 -6.96
C MET A 21 14.62 -10.53 -8.01
N THR A 22 14.82 -9.67 -9.03
CA THR A 22 13.78 -9.33 -10.02
C THR A 22 13.79 -10.21 -11.28
N ALA A 23 14.71 -11.16 -11.42
CA ALA A 23 14.91 -11.94 -12.65
C ALA A 23 13.65 -12.65 -13.18
N GLU A 24 12.71 -13.02 -12.32
CA GLU A 24 11.46 -13.69 -12.69
C GLU A 24 10.22 -12.78 -12.63
N VAL A 25 10.42 -11.50 -12.34
CA VAL A 25 9.33 -10.52 -12.25
C VAL A 25 8.77 -10.26 -13.63
N LYS A 26 7.45 -10.40 -13.76
CA LYS A 26 6.72 -10.09 -14.99
C LYS A 26 5.80 -8.90 -14.74
N PRO A 27 5.89 -7.83 -15.54
CA PRO A 27 5.00 -6.69 -15.41
C PRO A 27 3.57 -7.05 -15.80
N ILE A 28 2.62 -6.24 -15.39
CA ILE A 28 1.23 -6.32 -15.84
C ILE A 28 1.17 -6.16 -17.35
N THR A 29 0.44 -7.05 -18.02
CA THR A 29 0.37 -7.07 -19.48
C THR A 29 -0.64 -6.08 -20.04
N THR A 30 -0.47 -5.66 -21.30
CA THR A 30 -1.47 -4.84 -22.03
C THR A 30 -2.84 -5.54 -22.08
N ALA A 31 -2.87 -6.87 -22.21
CA ALA A 31 -4.11 -7.62 -22.21
C ALA A 31 -4.86 -7.53 -20.87
N GLU A 32 -4.13 -7.50 -19.76
CA GLU A 32 -4.73 -7.33 -18.42
C GLU A 32 -5.28 -5.91 -18.22
N PHE A 33 -4.59 -4.87 -18.67
CA PHE A 33 -5.14 -3.50 -18.66
C PHE A 33 -6.42 -3.40 -19.51
N ALA A 34 -6.44 -4.02 -20.69
CA ALA A 34 -7.64 -4.05 -21.51
C ALA A 34 -8.80 -4.81 -20.85
N ASP A 35 -8.54 -5.89 -20.11
CA ASP A 35 -9.54 -6.61 -19.32
C ASP A 35 -10.09 -5.75 -18.17
N ARG A 36 -9.23 -5.02 -17.44
CA ARG A 36 -9.64 -4.10 -16.37
C ARG A 36 -10.58 -3.01 -16.89
N LEU A 37 -10.29 -2.44 -18.06
CA LEU A 37 -11.18 -1.47 -18.72
C LEU A 37 -12.54 -2.09 -19.07
N LYS A 38 -12.57 -3.30 -19.63
CA LYS A 38 -13.83 -4.00 -19.96
C LYS A 38 -14.67 -4.28 -18.72
N ARG A 39 -14.02 -4.70 -17.63
CA ARG A 39 -14.71 -4.93 -16.35
C ARG A 39 -15.26 -3.63 -15.77
N LEU A 40 -14.53 -2.51 -15.86
CA LEU A 40 -15.02 -1.20 -15.47
C LEU A 40 -16.25 -0.80 -16.29
N GLN A 41 -16.19 -0.94 -17.61
CA GLN A 41 -17.31 -0.63 -18.52
C GLN A 41 -18.55 -1.50 -18.22
N ALA A 42 -18.37 -2.78 -17.92
CA ALA A 42 -19.49 -3.65 -17.53
C ALA A 42 -20.18 -3.16 -16.25
N LEU A 43 -19.42 -2.81 -15.21
CA LEU A 43 -19.97 -2.23 -13.98
C LEU A 43 -20.67 -0.88 -14.22
N MET A 44 -20.12 -0.05 -15.10
CA MET A 44 -20.73 1.23 -15.48
C MET A 44 -22.08 1.03 -16.13
N GLN A 45 -22.20 0.05 -17.05
CA GLN A 45 -23.46 -0.29 -17.72
C GLN A 45 -24.50 -0.76 -16.71
N GLU A 46 -24.14 -1.65 -15.81
CA GLU A 46 -25.01 -2.18 -14.75
C GLU A 46 -25.56 -1.06 -13.85
N GLN A 47 -24.71 -0.03 -13.56
CA GLN A 47 -25.06 1.07 -12.67
C GLN A 47 -25.60 2.32 -13.39
N GLY A 48 -25.74 2.28 -14.71
CA GLY A 48 -26.26 3.41 -15.48
C GLY A 48 -25.34 4.62 -15.53
N VAL A 49 -24.00 4.41 -15.43
CA VAL A 49 -22.97 5.44 -15.51
C VAL A 49 -22.67 5.79 -16.95
N GLY A 50 -22.49 7.07 -17.28
CA GLY A 50 -22.19 7.53 -18.65
C GLY A 50 -20.70 7.40 -18.98
N ALA A 51 -19.84 7.93 -18.12
CA ALA A 51 -18.40 7.87 -18.25
C ALA A 51 -17.70 7.90 -16.88
N VAL A 52 -16.44 7.45 -16.86
CA VAL A 52 -15.52 7.63 -15.73
C VAL A 52 -14.35 8.49 -16.18
N TYR A 53 -14.01 9.50 -15.38
CA TYR A 53 -12.82 10.31 -15.52
C TYR A 53 -11.74 9.75 -14.60
N LEU A 54 -10.63 9.29 -15.17
CA LEU A 54 -9.48 8.78 -14.44
C LEU A 54 -8.38 9.86 -14.46
N HIS A 55 -8.14 10.50 -13.32
CA HIS A 55 -7.12 11.51 -13.16
C HIS A 55 -5.70 10.92 -13.17
N GLY A 56 -4.69 11.72 -13.56
CA GLY A 56 -3.28 11.34 -13.40
C GLY A 56 -3.01 10.85 -11.99
N GLY A 57 -2.59 9.59 -11.86
CA GLY A 57 -2.43 8.90 -10.58
C GLY A 57 -2.69 7.40 -10.66
N THR A 58 -3.03 6.81 -9.53
CA THR A 58 -3.09 5.35 -9.36
C THR A 58 -4.18 4.70 -10.18
N ASN A 59 -5.38 5.30 -10.25
CA ASN A 59 -6.46 4.72 -11.06
C ASN A 59 -6.18 4.79 -12.57
N LEU A 60 -5.57 5.88 -13.04
CA LEU A 60 -5.10 5.97 -14.43
C LEU A 60 -4.10 4.85 -14.73
N LEU A 61 -3.11 4.63 -13.85
CA LEU A 61 -2.16 3.54 -13.98
C LEU A 61 -2.85 2.17 -13.96
N TYR A 62 -3.76 1.93 -13.01
CA TYR A 62 -4.43 0.64 -12.85
C TYR A 62 -5.24 0.23 -14.09
N PHE A 63 -5.98 1.15 -14.67
CA PHE A 63 -6.89 0.84 -15.79
C PHE A 63 -6.22 0.92 -17.16
N THR A 64 -5.20 1.77 -17.33
CA THR A 64 -4.62 2.02 -18.67
C THR A 64 -3.14 1.68 -18.79
N GLY A 65 -2.47 1.43 -17.66
CA GLY A 65 -1.02 1.26 -17.61
C GLY A 65 -0.23 2.55 -17.81
N LEU A 66 -0.90 3.71 -17.97
CA LEU A 66 -0.25 5.01 -18.09
C LEU A 66 0.20 5.51 -16.72
N LYS A 67 1.51 5.55 -16.51
CA LYS A 67 2.11 6.11 -15.30
C LYS A 67 2.25 7.61 -15.43
N TRP A 68 1.39 8.36 -14.75
CA TRP A 68 1.41 9.82 -14.74
C TRP A 68 1.17 10.37 -13.35
N SER A 69 2.04 11.24 -12.89
CA SER A 69 1.89 11.89 -11.57
C SER A 69 0.89 13.04 -11.63
N PRO A 70 0.06 13.23 -10.60
CA PRO A 70 -0.83 14.39 -10.53
C PRO A 70 -0.05 15.70 -10.57
N SER A 71 -0.60 16.69 -11.25
CA SER A 71 -0.09 18.06 -11.28
C SER A 71 -1.26 19.05 -11.36
N GLU A 72 -0.96 20.34 -11.52
CA GLU A 72 -1.96 21.39 -11.78
C GLU A 72 -2.59 21.27 -13.16
N ARG A 73 -1.99 20.51 -14.07
CA ARG A 73 -2.50 20.28 -15.44
C ARG A 73 -3.37 19.04 -15.49
N MET A 74 -4.40 19.13 -16.31
CA MET A 74 -5.27 17.98 -16.57
C MET A 74 -4.59 17.01 -17.53
N VAL A 75 -4.13 15.88 -17.00
CA VAL A 75 -3.82 14.66 -17.75
C VAL A 75 -4.70 13.54 -17.22
N ALA A 76 -5.51 12.94 -18.11
CA ALA A 76 -6.54 12.01 -17.70
C ALA A 76 -6.93 11.04 -18.81
N ALA A 77 -7.64 9.97 -18.46
CA ALA A 77 -8.41 9.17 -19.41
C ALA A 77 -9.91 9.35 -19.15
N LEU A 78 -10.67 9.46 -20.22
CA LEU A 78 -12.13 9.33 -20.21
C LEU A 78 -12.50 7.92 -20.68
N VAL A 79 -13.21 7.19 -19.84
CA VAL A 79 -13.70 5.85 -20.13
C VAL A 79 -15.22 5.91 -20.28
N PRO A 80 -15.78 5.80 -21.50
CA PRO A 80 -17.23 5.71 -21.68
C PRO A 80 -17.73 4.32 -21.27
N ALA A 81 -19.02 4.20 -20.93
CA ALA A 81 -19.63 2.90 -20.62
C ALA A 81 -19.60 1.93 -21.81
N GLU A 82 -19.55 2.47 -23.04
CA GLU A 82 -19.42 1.72 -24.29
C GLU A 82 -18.50 2.45 -25.25
N GLY A 83 -17.68 1.71 -25.98
CA GLY A 83 -16.74 2.27 -26.97
C GLY A 83 -15.31 2.43 -26.44
N GLU A 84 -14.52 3.19 -27.19
CA GLU A 84 -13.11 3.38 -26.91
C GLU A 84 -12.88 4.50 -25.91
N ILE A 85 -11.82 4.38 -25.10
CA ILE A 85 -11.37 5.45 -24.23
C ILE A 85 -10.71 6.57 -25.02
N CYS A 86 -10.56 7.76 -24.43
CA CYS A 86 -9.64 8.77 -24.93
C CYS A 86 -8.82 9.36 -23.78
N TYR A 87 -7.64 9.88 -24.09
CA TYR A 87 -6.84 10.67 -23.17
C TYR A 87 -7.10 12.17 -23.40
N ILE A 88 -7.00 12.94 -22.32
CA ILE A 88 -6.94 14.41 -22.36
C ILE A 88 -5.56 14.81 -21.83
N SER A 89 -4.83 15.62 -22.58
CA SER A 89 -3.46 16.03 -22.25
C SER A 89 -3.14 17.42 -22.78
N PRO A 90 -2.25 18.18 -22.13
CA PRO A 90 -1.65 19.34 -22.78
C PRO A 90 -0.97 18.95 -24.09
N GLN A 91 -1.05 19.82 -25.10
CA GLN A 91 -0.47 19.56 -26.43
C GLN A 91 1.03 19.22 -26.36
N PHE A 92 1.79 19.89 -25.48
CA PHE A 92 3.23 19.69 -25.37
C PHE A 92 3.65 18.36 -24.69
N GLU A 93 2.71 17.63 -24.06
CA GLU A 93 2.96 16.35 -23.36
C GLU A 93 2.66 15.12 -24.23
N ILE A 94 2.23 15.29 -25.48
CA ILE A 94 1.79 14.16 -26.33
C ILE A 94 2.88 13.09 -26.45
N ASP A 95 4.09 13.50 -26.80
CA ASP A 95 5.19 12.57 -27.08
C ASP A 95 5.55 11.79 -25.78
N THR A 96 5.57 12.49 -24.64
CA THR A 96 5.80 11.88 -23.32
C THR A 96 4.69 10.88 -22.98
N LEU A 97 3.43 11.25 -23.19
CA LEU A 97 2.29 10.38 -22.91
C LEU A 97 2.36 9.11 -23.77
N GLN A 98 2.71 9.23 -25.05
CA GLN A 98 2.85 8.12 -25.98
C GLN A 98 4.01 7.18 -25.64
N ASP A 99 5.08 7.68 -25.02
CA ASP A 99 6.17 6.85 -24.52
C ASP A 99 5.74 5.98 -23.32
N TYR A 100 4.81 6.48 -22.50
CA TYR A 100 4.38 5.82 -21.26
C TYR A 100 3.10 4.99 -21.36
N TRP A 101 2.25 5.19 -22.37
CA TRP A 101 0.99 4.46 -22.44
C TRP A 101 1.16 2.94 -22.68
N ARG A 102 0.19 2.15 -22.22
CA ARG A 102 0.08 0.72 -22.48
C ARG A 102 -1.19 0.40 -23.28
N ILE A 103 -2.20 1.25 -23.17
CA ILE A 103 -3.41 1.22 -24.00
C ILE A 103 -3.34 2.41 -24.93
N GLU A 104 -3.20 2.15 -26.22
CA GLU A 104 -3.24 3.18 -27.25
C GLU A 104 -4.67 3.66 -27.44
N ALA A 105 -4.88 4.96 -27.49
CA ALA A 105 -6.18 5.58 -27.71
C ALA A 105 -6.04 6.98 -28.29
N LYS A 106 -7.17 7.56 -28.72
CA LYS A 106 -7.20 8.96 -29.18
C LYS A 106 -6.76 9.87 -28.05
N ILE A 107 -5.89 10.85 -28.37
CA ILE A 107 -5.51 11.93 -27.46
C ILE A 107 -6.23 13.19 -27.89
N LEU A 108 -6.97 13.80 -26.98
CA LEU A 108 -7.54 15.13 -27.12
C LEU A 108 -6.64 16.11 -26.41
N THR A 109 -6.25 17.18 -27.09
CA THR A 109 -5.23 18.10 -26.59
C THR A 109 -5.76 19.50 -26.38
N TRP A 110 -5.15 20.20 -25.43
CA TRP A 110 -5.41 21.59 -25.13
C TRP A 110 -4.10 22.37 -25.03
N GLU A 111 -4.13 23.63 -25.49
CA GLU A 111 -3.02 24.57 -25.32
C GLU A 111 -3.13 25.30 -23.99
N GLU A 112 -2.01 25.80 -23.42
CA GLU A 112 -1.94 26.45 -22.10
C GLU A 112 -2.95 27.61 -21.89
N HIS A 113 -3.46 28.22 -22.96
CA HIS A 113 -4.46 29.27 -22.91
C HIS A 113 -5.90 28.78 -23.09
N GLU A 114 -6.11 27.50 -23.35
CA GLU A 114 -7.42 26.89 -23.57
C GLU A 114 -7.96 26.23 -22.28
N SER A 115 -9.25 25.90 -22.28
CA SER A 115 -9.91 25.24 -21.17
C SER A 115 -9.94 23.72 -21.34
N PRO A 116 -9.17 22.94 -20.58
CA PRO A 116 -9.27 21.49 -20.62
C PRO A 116 -10.65 20.98 -20.17
N TYR A 117 -11.37 21.78 -19.39
CA TYR A 117 -12.69 21.44 -18.89
C TYR A 117 -13.79 21.56 -19.97
N ALA A 118 -13.65 22.52 -20.90
CA ALA A 118 -14.52 22.63 -22.06
C ALA A 118 -14.25 21.45 -23.01
N LEU A 119 -12.98 21.15 -23.28
CA LEU A 119 -12.57 20.01 -24.09
C LEU A 119 -13.11 18.67 -23.56
N LEU A 120 -13.15 18.49 -22.22
CA LEU A 120 -13.77 17.33 -21.61
C LEU A 120 -15.28 17.24 -21.94
N GLY A 121 -16.01 18.36 -21.93
CA GLY A 121 -17.42 18.40 -22.34
C GLY A 121 -17.59 17.98 -23.80
N GLU A 122 -16.79 18.52 -24.72
CA GLU A 122 -16.80 18.14 -26.16
C GLU A 122 -16.48 16.65 -26.35
N ALA A 123 -15.56 16.11 -25.53
CA ALA A 123 -15.26 14.68 -25.55
C ALA A 123 -16.47 13.83 -25.16
N LEU A 124 -17.17 14.20 -24.08
CA LEU A 124 -18.38 13.51 -23.62
C LEU A 124 -19.53 13.62 -24.66
N ASP A 125 -19.64 14.76 -25.35
CA ASP A 125 -20.59 14.91 -26.47
C ASP A 125 -20.26 13.91 -27.59
N SER A 126 -18.99 13.82 -27.97
CA SER A 126 -18.54 12.91 -29.05
C SER A 126 -18.71 11.43 -28.67
N MET A 127 -18.70 11.11 -27.37
CA MET A 127 -18.95 9.77 -26.83
C MET A 127 -20.44 9.47 -26.66
N GLY A 128 -21.33 10.44 -26.94
CA GLY A 128 -22.78 10.28 -26.78
C GLY A 128 -23.22 10.21 -25.32
N VAL A 129 -22.45 10.74 -24.39
CA VAL A 129 -22.77 10.75 -22.95
C VAL A 129 -23.62 11.95 -22.57
N SER A 130 -23.32 13.12 -23.16
CA SER A 130 -24.04 14.36 -22.89
C SER A 130 -25.52 14.25 -23.26
N GLY A 131 -26.38 14.90 -22.48
CA GLY A 131 -27.82 14.89 -22.68
C GLY A 131 -28.53 13.59 -22.35
N THR A 132 -27.84 12.52 -21.99
CA THR A 132 -28.44 11.23 -21.58
C THR A 132 -28.96 11.22 -20.15
N GLY A 133 -28.56 12.19 -19.33
CA GLY A 133 -28.83 12.21 -17.90
C GLY A 133 -27.94 11.24 -17.08
N LYS A 134 -27.10 10.44 -17.73
CA LYS A 134 -26.15 9.56 -17.04
C LYS A 134 -24.96 10.37 -16.47
N PRO A 135 -24.47 10.04 -15.25
CA PRO A 135 -23.40 10.81 -14.63
C PRO A 135 -22.02 10.54 -15.24
N LEU A 136 -21.15 11.56 -15.16
CA LEU A 136 -19.71 11.40 -15.18
C LEU A 136 -19.23 11.12 -13.76
N LEU A 137 -18.63 9.96 -13.51
CA LEU A 137 -18.00 9.68 -12.23
C LEU A 137 -16.52 10.12 -12.27
N LEU A 138 -16.12 10.85 -11.24
CA LEU A 138 -14.77 11.35 -11.09
C LEU A 138 -13.95 10.44 -10.18
N ASP A 139 -12.71 10.18 -10.56
CA ASP A 139 -11.71 9.52 -9.75
C ASP A 139 -11.65 10.16 -8.34
N GLU A 140 -11.62 9.35 -7.32
CA GLU A 140 -11.58 9.78 -5.91
C GLU A 140 -10.36 10.65 -5.58
N ALA A 141 -9.27 10.51 -6.32
CA ALA A 141 -8.05 11.31 -6.16
C ALA A 141 -8.07 12.62 -6.95
N THR A 142 -9.17 12.92 -7.67
CA THR A 142 -9.27 14.14 -8.49
C THR A 142 -9.20 15.40 -7.61
N PRO A 143 -8.23 16.32 -7.82
CA PRO A 143 -8.14 17.55 -7.06
C PRO A 143 -9.40 18.40 -7.19
N TYR A 144 -9.81 19.04 -6.09
CA TYR A 144 -11.04 19.83 -6.06
C TYR A 144 -11.09 20.91 -7.14
N PHE A 145 -9.96 21.56 -7.48
CA PHE A 145 -9.93 22.59 -8.52
C PHE A 145 -10.27 22.04 -9.90
N ILE A 146 -9.93 20.79 -10.19
CA ILE A 146 -10.34 20.08 -11.41
C ILE A 146 -11.86 19.83 -11.40
N VAL A 147 -12.38 19.31 -10.27
CA VAL A 147 -13.83 19.09 -10.08
C VAL A 147 -14.62 20.37 -10.27
N ASP A 148 -14.18 21.48 -9.67
CA ASP A 148 -14.80 22.80 -9.78
C ASP A 148 -14.75 23.33 -11.22
N GLY A 149 -13.60 23.15 -11.90
CA GLY A 149 -13.44 23.51 -13.32
C GLY A 149 -14.38 22.74 -14.24
N ILE A 150 -14.46 21.41 -14.08
CA ILE A 150 -15.40 20.56 -14.84
C ILE A 150 -16.85 21.03 -14.62
N LYS A 151 -17.25 21.25 -13.36
CA LYS A 151 -18.61 21.67 -13.01
C LYS A 151 -18.98 23.04 -13.58
N LYS A 152 -18.05 24.00 -13.59
CA LYS A 152 -18.26 25.34 -14.15
C LYS A 152 -18.38 25.33 -15.68
N ALA A 153 -17.56 24.52 -16.35
CA ALA A 153 -17.60 24.40 -17.80
C ALA A 153 -18.79 23.57 -18.31
N ASN A 154 -19.31 22.66 -17.51
CA ASN A 154 -20.38 21.71 -17.87
C ASN A 154 -21.47 21.70 -16.79
N PRO A 155 -22.25 22.78 -16.61
CA PRO A 155 -23.15 22.96 -15.47
C PRO A 155 -24.30 21.96 -15.40
N ASP A 156 -24.75 21.42 -16.56
CA ASP A 156 -25.84 20.45 -16.66
C ASP A 156 -25.37 18.99 -16.58
N LEU A 157 -24.05 18.73 -16.49
CA LEU A 157 -23.49 17.40 -16.39
C LEU A 157 -23.64 16.84 -14.98
N PRO A 158 -24.37 15.73 -14.78
CA PRO A 158 -24.42 15.08 -13.47
C PRO A 158 -23.04 14.54 -13.11
N LEU A 159 -22.54 14.88 -11.93
CA LEU A 159 -21.25 14.40 -11.41
C LEU A 159 -21.47 13.45 -10.23
N GLY A 160 -20.62 12.43 -10.13
CA GLY A 160 -20.51 11.52 -9.00
C GLY A 160 -19.06 11.13 -8.74
N HIS A 161 -18.82 10.23 -7.80
CA HIS A 161 -17.49 9.72 -7.51
C HIS A 161 -17.34 8.27 -7.99
N ALA A 162 -16.16 7.92 -8.51
CA ALA A 162 -15.90 6.62 -9.11
C ALA A 162 -15.48 5.54 -8.09
N GLN A 163 -15.15 5.93 -6.86
CA GLN A 163 -14.61 5.03 -5.82
C GLN A 163 -15.35 3.70 -5.66
N PRO A 164 -16.70 3.63 -5.68
CA PRO A 164 -17.39 2.33 -5.58
C PRO A 164 -17.02 1.36 -6.70
N LEU A 165 -16.70 1.85 -7.91
CA LEU A 165 -16.28 1.03 -9.05
C LEU A 165 -14.78 0.74 -9.01
N THR A 166 -13.96 1.77 -8.81
CA THR A 166 -12.50 1.66 -8.79
C THR A 166 -12.02 0.79 -7.64
N GLN A 167 -12.54 1.02 -6.42
CA GLN A 167 -12.21 0.21 -5.25
C GLN A 167 -12.71 -1.23 -5.40
N HIS A 168 -13.90 -1.45 -5.96
CA HIS A 168 -14.41 -2.80 -6.20
C HIS A 168 -13.46 -3.63 -7.06
N LEU A 169 -12.90 -3.03 -8.11
CA LEU A 169 -11.98 -3.71 -9.02
C LEU A 169 -10.56 -3.83 -8.42
N ARG A 170 -10.03 -2.75 -7.86
CA ARG A 170 -8.66 -2.70 -7.32
C ARG A 170 -8.48 -3.53 -6.05
N SER A 171 -9.50 -3.62 -5.21
CA SER A 171 -9.39 -4.40 -3.97
C SER A 171 -9.19 -5.91 -4.24
N ARG A 172 -9.69 -6.43 -5.37
CA ARG A 172 -9.58 -7.84 -5.77
C ARG A 172 -8.46 -8.04 -6.75
N LYS A 173 -7.27 -8.34 -6.23
CA LYS A 173 -6.04 -8.48 -7.01
C LYS A 173 -6.10 -9.70 -7.91
N SER A 174 -5.63 -9.53 -9.13
CA SER A 174 -5.39 -10.65 -10.07
C SER A 174 -4.20 -11.51 -9.60
N GLU A 175 -4.05 -12.68 -10.20
CA GLU A 175 -2.90 -13.56 -9.94
C GLU A 175 -1.56 -12.86 -10.26
N SER A 176 -1.53 -12.01 -11.30
CA SER A 176 -0.35 -11.23 -11.67
C SER A 176 0.01 -10.21 -10.60
N GLU A 177 -1.00 -9.50 -10.05
CA GLU A 177 -0.82 -8.54 -8.97
C GLU A 177 -0.35 -9.24 -7.68
N ILE A 178 -0.95 -10.36 -7.31
CA ILE A 178 -0.54 -11.16 -6.13
C ILE A 178 0.93 -11.60 -6.24
N LYS A 179 1.39 -12.01 -7.43
CA LYS A 179 2.80 -12.39 -7.66
C LYS A 179 3.76 -11.22 -7.47
N LEU A 180 3.40 -10.02 -7.94
CA LEU A 180 4.20 -8.80 -7.77
C LEU A 180 4.29 -8.42 -6.29
N ILE A 181 3.15 -8.39 -5.59
CA ILE A 181 3.08 -8.06 -4.16
C ILE A 181 3.87 -9.09 -3.34
N ARG A 182 3.73 -10.38 -3.61
CA ARG A 182 4.50 -11.44 -2.94
C ARG A 182 6.00 -11.22 -3.11
N ARG A 183 6.46 -11.02 -4.34
CA ARG A 183 7.89 -10.78 -4.59
C ARG A 183 8.39 -9.53 -3.89
N ALA A 184 7.62 -8.44 -3.87
CA ALA A 184 7.98 -7.23 -3.16
C ALA A 184 8.14 -7.48 -1.65
N HIS A 185 7.24 -8.24 -1.02
CA HIS A 185 7.33 -8.60 0.39
C HIS A 185 8.54 -9.51 0.69
N GLU A 186 8.81 -10.52 -0.15
CA GLU A 186 9.99 -11.37 -0.04
C GLU A 186 11.29 -10.55 -0.09
N MET A 187 11.39 -9.59 -1.01
CA MET A 187 12.55 -8.71 -1.14
C MET A 187 12.70 -7.80 0.10
N THR A 188 11.59 -7.22 0.60
CA THR A 188 11.61 -6.39 1.81
C THR A 188 12.00 -7.19 3.06
N LEU A 189 11.56 -8.44 3.18
CA LEU A 189 11.94 -9.28 4.31
C LEU A 189 13.46 -9.57 4.32
N VAL A 190 14.06 -9.80 3.15
CA VAL A 190 15.52 -9.94 3.00
C VAL A 190 16.24 -8.65 3.40
N VAL A 191 15.72 -7.48 3.02
CA VAL A 191 16.27 -6.17 3.40
C VAL A 191 16.14 -5.93 4.90
N GLN A 192 15.02 -6.29 5.52
CA GLN A 192 14.80 -6.20 6.96
C GLN A 192 15.84 -7.03 7.75
N ALA A 193 16.09 -8.28 7.33
CA ALA A 193 17.09 -9.14 7.95
C ALA A 193 18.52 -8.57 7.76
N ALA A 194 18.83 -8.04 6.58
CA ALA A 194 20.11 -7.39 6.33
C ALA A 194 20.29 -6.13 7.20
N ALA A 195 19.24 -5.31 7.37
CA ALA A 195 19.27 -4.13 8.23
C ALA A 195 19.50 -4.49 9.70
N ALA A 196 18.86 -5.56 10.18
CA ALA A 196 19.11 -6.05 11.54
C ALA A 196 20.58 -6.47 11.74
N SER A 197 21.19 -7.09 10.72
CA SER A 197 22.57 -7.62 10.82
C SER A 197 23.65 -6.54 10.97
N ILE A 198 23.39 -5.27 10.57
CA ILE A 198 24.36 -4.16 10.70
C ILE A 198 24.22 -3.37 12.00
N LEU A 199 23.24 -3.69 12.84
CA LEU A 199 23.03 -2.96 14.08
C LEU A 199 24.24 -3.13 15.03
N ARG A 200 24.62 -2.03 15.66
CA ARG A 200 25.72 -1.95 16.61
C ARG A 200 25.52 -0.77 17.55
N PRO A 201 26.08 -0.79 18.77
CA PRO A 201 26.02 0.38 19.62
C PRO A 201 26.59 1.62 18.91
N GLY A 202 25.90 2.74 19.05
CA GLY A 202 26.29 4.01 18.44
C GLY A 202 25.81 4.21 17.01
N ILE A 203 25.21 3.21 16.32
CA ILE A 203 24.56 3.44 15.03
C ILE A 203 23.33 4.32 15.21
N THR A 204 23.06 5.20 14.26
CA THR A 204 21.94 6.13 14.29
C THR A 204 20.79 5.68 13.38
N THR A 205 19.57 6.12 13.69
CA THR A 205 18.40 5.82 12.84
C THR A 205 18.58 6.27 11.39
N PRO A 206 19.18 7.47 11.07
CA PRO A 206 19.45 7.85 9.68
C PRO A 206 20.47 6.93 8.95
N GLU A 207 21.49 6.40 9.68
CA GLU A 207 22.44 5.45 9.07
C GLU A 207 21.76 4.14 8.69
N VAL A 208 20.80 3.67 9.51
CA VAL A 208 20.01 2.46 9.19
C VAL A 208 19.04 2.72 8.03
N VAL A 209 18.38 3.89 7.99
CA VAL A 209 17.53 4.31 6.85
C VAL A 209 18.32 4.35 5.54
N ASP A 210 19.53 4.95 5.53
CA ASP A 210 20.40 4.98 4.34
C ASP A 210 20.78 3.55 3.90
N PHE A 211 21.11 2.70 4.85
CA PHE A 211 21.41 1.30 4.56
C PHE A 211 20.21 0.59 3.91
N ILE A 212 18.99 0.75 4.46
CA ILE A 212 17.77 0.11 3.95
C ILE A 212 17.47 0.56 2.52
N ASP A 213 17.60 1.86 2.20
CA ASP A 213 17.43 2.36 0.83
C ASP A 213 18.44 1.72 -0.14
N ARG A 214 19.71 1.64 0.25
CA ARG A 214 20.76 0.99 -0.53
C ARG A 214 20.51 -0.51 -0.69
N ALA A 215 20.04 -1.16 0.36
CA ALA A 215 19.70 -2.59 0.35
C ALA A 215 18.51 -2.87 -0.59
N HIS A 216 17.45 -2.06 -0.54
CA HIS A 216 16.33 -2.14 -1.50
C HIS A 216 16.81 -2.00 -2.94
N ARG A 217 17.68 -1.02 -3.24
CA ARG A 217 18.29 -0.89 -4.59
C ARG A 217 19.10 -2.12 -4.97
N LYS A 218 19.79 -2.71 -4.02
CA LYS A 218 20.64 -3.89 -4.25
C LYS A 218 19.83 -5.15 -4.59
N VAL A 219 18.64 -5.31 -3.98
CA VAL A 219 17.73 -6.42 -4.31
C VAL A 219 16.89 -6.16 -5.57
N GLY A 220 16.98 -4.97 -6.19
CA GLY A 220 16.34 -4.67 -7.47
C GLY A 220 15.25 -3.60 -7.45
N ALA A 221 15.05 -2.93 -6.31
CA ALA A 221 14.15 -1.76 -6.22
C ALA A 221 14.79 -0.54 -6.89
N ALA A 222 14.47 -0.25 -8.14
CA ALA A 222 15.11 0.80 -8.92
C ALA A 222 15.06 2.18 -8.26
N THR A 223 13.98 2.50 -7.55
CA THR A 223 13.78 3.79 -6.86
C THR A 223 14.23 3.77 -5.38
N GLY A 224 14.67 2.62 -4.86
CA GLY A 224 14.98 2.44 -3.43
C GLY A 224 13.72 2.25 -2.59
N SER A 225 13.80 2.58 -1.31
CA SER A 225 12.65 2.52 -0.40
C SER A 225 11.55 3.49 -0.82
N TYR A 226 10.30 3.09 -0.72
CA TYR A 226 9.17 4.01 -0.84
C TYR A 226 9.00 4.82 0.45
N PHE A 227 9.15 4.12 1.58
CA PHE A 227 9.20 4.72 2.91
C PHE A 227 10.13 3.89 3.81
N CYS A 228 10.57 4.49 4.92
CA CYS A 228 11.38 3.81 5.91
C CYS A 228 11.27 4.51 7.27
N ILE A 229 10.81 3.80 8.28
CA ILE A 229 10.75 4.22 9.68
C ILE A 229 11.70 3.32 10.47
N VAL A 230 12.65 3.91 11.16
CA VAL A 230 13.57 3.22 12.07
C VAL A 230 13.52 3.92 13.41
N LEU A 231 13.17 3.17 14.45
CA LEU A 231 12.96 3.70 15.80
C LEU A 231 13.68 2.83 16.84
N PHE A 232 14.21 3.48 17.86
CA PHE A 232 14.86 2.82 18.97
C PHE A 232 14.18 3.19 20.30
N ASP A 233 14.10 2.23 21.20
CA ASP A 233 13.64 2.34 22.58
C ASP A 233 12.31 3.13 22.70
N VAL A 234 12.24 4.19 23.50
CA VAL A 234 11.01 4.97 23.69
C VAL A 234 10.44 5.53 22.39
N GLY A 235 11.28 5.78 21.38
CA GLY A 235 10.83 6.23 20.05
C GLY A 235 9.88 5.25 19.38
N THR A 236 9.98 3.95 19.68
CA THR A 236 9.10 2.93 19.10
C THR A 236 7.66 3.05 19.55
N SER A 237 7.35 3.82 20.62
CA SER A 237 5.98 4.10 21.06
C SER A 237 5.25 5.12 20.17
N PHE A 238 5.94 5.72 19.17
CA PHE A 238 5.36 6.69 18.22
C PHE A 238 5.14 6.00 16.86
N PRO A 239 3.89 5.76 16.44
CA PRO A 239 3.59 4.96 15.23
C PRO A 239 4.27 5.44 13.95
N HIS A 240 4.38 6.76 13.75
CA HIS A 240 5.01 7.35 12.56
C HIS A 240 6.39 7.99 12.85
N GLY A 241 6.97 7.66 14.00
CA GLY A 241 8.32 8.08 14.35
C GLY A 241 8.42 9.38 15.13
N VAL A 242 9.66 9.77 15.38
CA VAL A 242 10.05 10.96 16.12
C VAL A 242 10.90 11.87 15.24
N LYS A 243 10.92 13.16 15.58
CA LYS A 243 11.65 14.16 14.78
C LYS A 243 13.16 14.00 14.85
N ASP A 244 13.67 13.70 16.05
CA ASP A 244 15.11 13.71 16.30
C ASP A 244 15.69 12.29 16.04
N ALA A 245 16.89 12.29 15.44
CA ALA A 245 17.66 11.06 15.22
C ALA A 245 17.98 10.37 16.57
N GLN A 246 17.80 9.07 16.60
CA GLN A 246 18.11 8.24 17.76
C GLN A 246 19.43 7.50 17.56
N THR A 247 20.12 7.18 18.64
CA THR A 247 21.36 6.40 18.66
C THR A 247 21.13 5.12 19.44
N LEU A 248 21.43 3.98 18.82
CA LEU A 248 21.23 2.65 19.38
C LEU A 248 22.20 2.37 20.55
N ARG A 249 21.66 1.82 21.61
CA ARG A 249 22.40 1.35 22.81
C ARG A 249 22.21 -0.16 22.98
N GLU A 250 23.04 -0.76 23.82
CA GLU A 250 22.84 -2.15 24.22
C GLU A 250 21.47 -2.36 24.86
N ASN A 251 20.78 -3.42 24.45
CA ASN A 251 19.45 -3.83 24.88
C ASN A 251 18.31 -2.85 24.53
N ASP A 252 18.54 -1.89 23.64
CA ASP A 252 17.47 -1.06 23.12
C ASP A 252 16.45 -1.90 22.32
N TRP A 253 15.19 -1.50 22.42
CA TRP A 253 14.12 -2.01 21.57
C TRP A 253 14.20 -1.36 20.20
N VAL A 254 14.02 -2.13 19.15
CA VAL A 254 14.13 -1.70 17.77
C VAL A 254 12.81 -1.96 17.05
N LEU A 255 12.33 -0.98 16.32
CA LEU A 255 11.24 -1.12 15.37
C LEU A 255 11.74 -0.62 14.00
N VAL A 256 11.63 -1.47 12.99
CA VAL A 256 11.89 -1.11 11.59
C VAL A 256 10.64 -1.40 10.78
N ASP A 257 10.16 -0.37 10.09
CA ASP A 257 9.00 -0.44 9.24
C ASP A 257 9.37 0.15 7.87
N THR A 258 9.27 -0.65 6.81
CA THR A 258 9.74 -0.25 5.49
C THR A 258 9.11 -1.07 4.37
N GLY A 259 9.06 -0.43 3.21
CA GLY A 259 8.63 -1.04 1.97
C GLY A 259 9.11 -0.31 0.73
N PHE A 260 8.86 -0.89 -0.42
CA PHE A 260 9.18 -0.29 -1.72
C PHE A 260 8.12 -0.66 -2.77
N GLN A 261 8.29 -0.18 -3.99
CA GLN A 261 7.41 -0.48 -5.12
C GLN A 261 8.10 -1.41 -6.13
N LEU A 262 7.45 -2.53 -6.45
CA LEU A 262 7.81 -3.41 -7.55
C LEU A 262 6.75 -3.31 -8.65
N ASP A 263 7.10 -2.76 -9.81
CA ASP A 263 6.16 -2.47 -10.89
C ASP A 263 4.90 -1.69 -10.42
N GLY A 264 5.10 -0.78 -9.46
CA GLY A 264 4.07 0.05 -8.84
C GLY A 264 3.36 -0.58 -7.65
N TYR A 265 3.47 -1.89 -7.40
CA TYR A 265 2.86 -2.58 -6.26
C TYR A 265 3.74 -2.50 -5.02
N HIS A 266 3.12 -2.17 -3.89
CA HIS A 266 3.79 -1.94 -2.62
C HIS A 266 4.07 -3.22 -1.85
N SER A 267 5.20 -3.23 -1.15
CA SER A 267 5.43 -4.03 0.04
C SER A 267 5.38 -3.14 1.27
N ASP A 268 5.08 -3.74 2.41
CA ASP A 268 5.00 -3.09 3.71
C ASP A 268 5.22 -4.13 4.80
N ILE A 269 6.28 -3.99 5.60
CA ILE A 269 6.65 -4.94 6.66
C ILE A 269 7.22 -4.19 7.85
N THR A 270 6.66 -4.43 9.03
CA THR A 270 7.24 -4.00 10.31
C THR A 270 7.78 -5.19 11.09
N ARG A 271 8.96 -5.00 11.68
CA ARG A 271 9.55 -5.90 12.66
C ARG A 271 9.94 -5.15 13.94
N SER A 272 9.56 -5.72 15.09
CA SER A 272 9.99 -5.26 16.41
C SER A 272 10.79 -6.35 17.10
N TYR A 273 11.97 -6.01 17.62
CA TYR A 273 12.89 -6.92 18.30
C TYR A 273 13.87 -6.16 19.21
N CYS A 274 14.65 -6.87 20.01
CA CYS A 274 15.65 -6.28 20.88
C CYS A 274 17.06 -6.34 20.24
N PHE A 275 17.85 -5.27 20.36
CA PHE A 275 19.28 -5.30 20.09
C PHE A 275 19.99 -5.79 21.38
N GLY A 276 20.07 -7.10 21.55
CA GLY A 276 20.58 -7.73 22.77
C GLY A 276 19.55 -8.66 23.41
N ASP A 277 19.42 -8.59 24.73
CA ASP A 277 18.49 -9.42 25.50
C ASP A 277 17.22 -8.63 25.86
N ALA A 278 16.08 -9.08 25.35
CA ALA A 278 14.78 -8.47 25.66
C ALA A 278 14.43 -8.67 27.15
N THR A 279 13.90 -7.64 27.79
CA THR A 279 13.34 -7.70 29.15
C THR A 279 12.05 -8.54 29.16
N GLU A 280 11.64 -9.00 30.33
CA GLU A 280 10.37 -9.73 30.50
C GLU A 280 9.16 -8.91 30.03
N ALA A 281 9.14 -7.61 30.29
CA ALA A 281 8.08 -6.72 29.86
C ALA A 281 8.03 -6.60 28.32
N GLN A 282 9.18 -6.52 27.64
CA GLN A 282 9.25 -6.50 26.18
C GLN A 282 8.81 -7.83 25.57
N ARG A 283 9.21 -8.96 26.17
CA ARG A 283 8.76 -10.30 25.74
C ARG A 283 7.26 -10.46 25.87
N SER A 284 6.70 -10.14 27.03
CA SER A 284 5.24 -10.23 27.27
C SER A 284 4.46 -9.34 26.30
N ALA A 285 4.93 -8.12 26.06
CA ALA A 285 4.30 -7.21 25.10
C ALA A 285 4.38 -7.75 23.67
N TRP A 286 5.53 -8.31 23.27
CA TRP A 286 5.71 -8.90 21.95
C TRP A 286 4.80 -10.11 21.73
N GLU A 287 4.67 -10.99 22.74
CA GLU A 287 3.78 -12.16 22.68
C GLU A 287 2.30 -11.75 22.61
N ALA A 288 1.90 -10.72 23.37
CA ALA A 288 0.54 -10.18 23.32
C ALA A 288 0.22 -9.59 21.93
N GLU A 289 1.16 -8.84 21.35
CA GLU A 289 1.04 -8.28 20.00
C GLU A 289 0.99 -9.38 18.95
N LYS A 290 1.86 -10.41 19.07
CA LYS A 290 1.85 -11.57 18.19
C LYS A 290 0.53 -12.34 18.24
N ALA A 291 -0.02 -12.51 19.43
CA ALA A 291 -1.32 -13.14 19.62
C ALA A 291 -2.44 -12.33 18.95
N ALA A 292 -2.39 -11.00 19.02
CA ALA A 292 -3.34 -10.11 18.36
C ALA A 292 -3.24 -10.19 16.82
N GLN A 293 -2.02 -10.20 16.27
CA GLN A 293 -1.79 -10.40 14.85
C GLN A 293 -2.38 -11.73 14.36
N LEU A 294 -2.13 -12.81 15.09
CA LEU A 294 -2.66 -14.14 14.74
C LEU A 294 -4.18 -14.22 14.90
N ALA A 295 -4.76 -13.56 15.92
CA ALA A 295 -6.20 -13.50 16.11
C ALA A 295 -6.90 -12.76 14.96
N ALA A 296 -6.35 -11.63 14.50
CA ALA A 296 -6.83 -10.89 13.34
C ALA A 296 -6.82 -11.76 12.08
N PHE A 297 -5.71 -12.44 11.81
CA PHE A 297 -5.57 -13.35 10.67
C PHE A 297 -6.58 -14.50 10.71
N ALA A 298 -6.74 -15.15 11.87
CA ALA A 298 -7.65 -16.27 12.02
C ALA A 298 -9.13 -15.88 11.90
N ALA A 299 -9.46 -14.62 12.20
CA ALA A 299 -10.82 -14.07 12.04
C ALA A 299 -11.17 -13.75 10.58
N ALA A 300 -10.19 -13.52 9.72
CA ALA A 300 -10.40 -13.20 8.31
C ALA A 300 -11.03 -14.41 7.58
N LYS A 301 -12.24 -14.23 7.02
CA LYS A 301 -12.97 -15.28 6.30
C LYS A 301 -13.73 -14.66 5.12
N ILE A 302 -13.84 -15.42 4.04
CA ILE A 302 -14.65 -15.02 2.88
C ILE A 302 -16.08 -14.72 3.32
N GLY A 303 -16.59 -13.55 2.91
CA GLY A 303 -17.93 -13.06 3.23
C GLY A 303 -18.09 -12.41 4.61
N ALA A 304 -17.10 -12.53 5.52
CA ALA A 304 -17.12 -11.81 6.78
C ALA A 304 -16.74 -10.32 6.57
N PRO A 305 -17.34 -9.38 7.32
CA PRO A 305 -16.94 -7.96 7.22
C PRO A 305 -15.50 -7.74 7.72
N CYS A 306 -14.79 -6.79 7.11
CA CYS A 306 -13.38 -6.51 7.44
C CYS A 306 -13.16 -6.15 8.93
N GLU A 307 -14.16 -5.58 9.59
CA GLU A 307 -14.09 -5.25 11.02
C GLU A 307 -13.81 -6.45 11.93
N VAL A 308 -14.14 -7.67 11.51
CA VAL A 308 -14.00 -8.86 12.40
C VAL A 308 -12.54 -9.09 12.79
N SER A 309 -11.59 -8.78 11.92
CA SER A 309 -10.16 -8.91 12.19
C SER A 309 -9.68 -7.84 13.18
N ASP A 310 -10.14 -6.58 13.07
CA ASP A 310 -9.83 -5.53 14.05
C ASP A 310 -10.43 -5.87 15.43
N ASN A 311 -11.68 -6.32 15.44
CA ASN A 311 -12.35 -6.74 16.69
C ASN A 311 -11.61 -7.90 17.36
N ALA A 312 -11.08 -8.87 16.60
CA ALA A 312 -10.34 -10.01 17.13
C ALA A 312 -8.98 -9.59 17.70
N ALA A 313 -8.24 -8.71 17.01
CA ALA A 313 -6.98 -8.17 17.50
C ALA A 313 -7.16 -7.43 18.83
N ARG A 314 -8.17 -6.53 18.91
CA ARG A 314 -8.49 -5.78 20.13
C ARG A 314 -8.90 -6.70 21.26
N ALA A 315 -9.77 -7.66 21.03
CA ALA A 315 -10.19 -8.63 22.05
C ALA A 315 -9.01 -9.46 22.59
N SER A 316 -8.05 -9.82 21.73
CA SER A 316 -6.82 -10.50 22.14
C SER A 316 -6.00 -9.63 23.08
N LEU A 317 -5.74 -8.36 22.74
CA LEU A 317 -5.00 -7.43 23.60
C LEU A 317 -5.74 -7.12 24.91
N GLU A 318 -7.06 -6.97 24.86
CA GLU A 318 -7.89 -6.74 26.07
C GLU A 318 -7.80 -7.92 27.04
N SER A 319 -7.73 -9.17 26.56
CA SER A 319 -7.55 -10.36 27.41
C SER A 319 -6.22 -10.38 28.15
N GLU A 320 -5.20 -9.69 27.60
CA GLU A 320 -3.88 -9.53 28.21
C GLU A 320 -3.77 -8.22 29.06
N GLY A 321 -4.89 -7.50 29.21
CA GLY A 321 -4.96 -6.30 30.06
C GLY A 321 -4.62 -4.99 29.36
N TYR A 322 -4.53 -4.96 28.03
CA TYR A 322 -4.27 -3.77 27.22
C TYR A 322 -5.56 -3.20 26.65
N GLY A 323 -5.70 -1.88 26.64
CA GLY A 323 -6.93 -1.23 26.16
C GLY A 323 -7.89 -0.92 27.31
N PRO A 324 -9.22 -0.99 27.13
CA PRO A 324 -9.97 -1.35 25.90
C PRO A 324 -10.01 -0.24 24.86
N ASP A 325 -10.53 -0.57 23.68
CA ASP A 325 -10.68 0.32 22.53
C ASP A 325 -9.32 0.95 22.11
N TYR A 326 -9.23 2.27 22.11
CA TYR A 326 -8.02 3.05 21.79
C TYR A 326 -7.26 3.54 23.04
N LYS A 327 -7.60 3.03 24.24
CA LYS A 327 -6.93 3.44 25.46
C LYS A 327 -5.54 2.82 25.56
N LEU A 328 -4.62 3.63 26.08
CA LEU A 328 -3.24 3.22 26.35
C LEU A 328 -3.09 2.67 27.78
N PRO A 329 -2.19 1.69 28.00
CA PRO A 329 -1.46 0.92 26.98
C PRO A 329 -2.43 0.11 26.11
N GLY A 330 -2.20 0.06 24.77
CA GLY A 330 -3.12 -0.63 23.86
C GLY A 330 -2.91 -0.30 22.41
N LEU A 331 -3.84 -0.77 21.56
CA LEU A 331 -3.85 -0.55 20.10
C LEU A 331 -4.45 0.82 19.76
N THR A 332 -3.61 1.71 19.24
CA THR A 332 -3.94 3.14 19.03
C THR A 332 -4.52 3.48 17.67
N HIS A 333 -4.40 2.58 16.70
CA HIS A 333 -4.89 2.78 15.33
C HIS A 333 -5.66 1.55 14.81
N ARG A 334 -6.01 1.53 13.54
CA ARG A 334 -6.64 0.37 12.88
C ARG A 334 -5.67 -0.83 12.86
N THR A 335 -6.22 -2.04 12.82
CA THR A 335 -5.41 -3.27 12.73
C THR A 335 -4.75 -3.45 11.37
N GLY A 336 -5.28 -2.81 10.31
CA GLY A 336 -4.67 -2.90 8.99
C GLY A 336 -5.44 -2.13 7.92
N HIS A 337 -4.96 -2.23 6.70
CA HIS A 337 -5.50 -1.57 5.52
C HIS A 337 -5.35 -2.47 4.28
N GLY A 338 -6.09 -2.15 3.22
CA GLY A 338 -5.81 -2.71 1.89
C GLY A 338 -4.47 -2.19 1.35
N CYS A 339 -3.83 -2.98 0.50
CA CYS A 339 -2.57 -2.61 -0.13
C CYS A 339 -2.55 -3.09 -1.58
N GLY A 340 -1.88 -2.34 -2.45
CA GLY A 340 -1.74 -2.65 -3.86
C GLY A 340 -0.87 -1.63 -4.58
N LEU A 341 -1.43 -0.89 -5.53
CA LEU A 341 -0.77 0.24 -6.19
C LEU A 341 -0.69 1.49 -5.29
N ASP A 342 -1.59 1.61 -4.32
CA ASP A 342 -1.40 2.52 -3.19
C ASP A 342 -1.02 1.69 -1.97
N ILE A 343 -0.13 2.24 -1.13
CA ILE A 343 0.27 1.57 0.12
C ILE A 343 -0.94 1.42 1.04
N HIS A 344 -1.77 2.44 1.13
CA HIS A 344 -3.04 2.42 1.83
C HIS A 344 -4.19 2.56 0.82
N GLU A 345 -4.98 1.51 0.65
CA GLU A 345 -6.21 1.54 -0.14
C GLU A 345 -7.36 0.83 0.61
N GLY A 346 -8.59 1.03 0.14
CA GLY A 346 -9.73 0.35 0.76
C GLY A 346 -9.89 -1.12 0.29
N PRO A 347 -10.61 -1.93 1.10
CA PRO A 347 -11.16 -1.62 2.41
C PRO A 347 -10.11 -1.69 3.54
N ASN A 348 -10.37 -1.00 4.66
CA ASN A 348 -9.52 -1.06 5.85
C ASN A 348 -9.93 -2.22 6.78
N VAL A 349 -8.98 -2.70 7.57
CA VAL A 349 -9.23 -3.61 8.70
C VAL A 349 -9.42 -2.77 9.96
N VAL A 350 -10.64 -2.31 10.17
CA VAL A 350 -11.00 -1.38 11.26
C VAL A 350 -12.45 -1.59 11.68
N ARG A 351 -12.76 -1.34 12.94
CA ARG A 351 -14.13 -1.37 13.47
C ARG A 351 -15.07 -0.50 12.62
N GLY A 352 -16.22 -1.04 12.24
CA GLY A 352 -17.23 -0.39 11.41
C GLY A 352 -17.01 -0.56 9.90
N GLU A 353 -15.93 -1.18 9.46
CA GLU A 353 -15.75 -1.52 8.04
C GLU A 353 -16.53 -2.80 7.69
N MET A 354 -17.69 -2.60 7.07
CA MET A 354 -18.65 -3.65 6.78
C MET A 354 -18.46 -4.33 5.43
N THR A 355 -17.47 -3.91 4.64
CA THR A 355 -17.15 -4.55 3.35
C THR A 355 -16.83 -6.03 3.57
N PRO A 356 -17.55 -6.96 2.91
CA PRO A 356 -17.25 -8.38 3.04
C PRO A 356 -15.91 -8.70 2.37
N MET A 357 -15.08 -9.46 3.08
CA MET A 357 -13.83 -9.97 2.51
C MET A 357 -14.11 -10.91 1.35
N ASP A 358 -13.34 -10.79 0.27
CA ASP A 358 -13.52 -11.56 -0.96
C ASP A 358 -12.16 -12.03 -1.50
N VAL A 359 -12.20 -13.04 -2.37
CA VAL A 359 -10.98 -13.61 -3.01
C VAL A 359 -10.19 -12.53 -3.73
N GLY A 360 -8.87 -12.55 -3.56
CA GLY A 360 -7.93 -11.56 -4.12
C GLY A 360 -7.78 -10.29 -3.30
N MET A 361 -8.56 -10.08 -2.24
CA MET A 361 -8.33 -8.94 -1.35
C MET A 361 -7.02 -9.11 -0.57
N VAL A 362 -6.25 -8.03 -0.49
CA VAL A 362 -4.95 -7.94 0.19
C VAL A 362 -5.08 -6.98 1.35
N PHE A 363 -4.52 -7.37 2.50
CA PHE A 363 -4.56 -6.57 3.73
C PHE A 363 -3.22 -6.58 4.44
N SER A 364 -2.81 -5.44 4.99
CA SER A 364 -1.86 -5.42 6.10
C SER A 364 -2.51 -6.02 7.34
N ASN A 365 -1.69 -6.58 8.23
CA ASN A 365 -2.09 -7.02 9.56
C ASN A 365 -0.99 -6.58 10.52
N GLU A 366 -1.23 -5.41 11.12
CA GLU A 366 -0.23 -4.59 11.81
C GLU A 366 -0.77 -4.02 13.14
N PRO A 367 -1.45 -4.80 13.99
CA PRO A 367 -1.83 -4.25 15.27
C PRO A 367 -0.58 -3.72 15.98
N MET A 368 -0.71 -2.62 16.71
CA MET A 368 0.42 -2.01 17.41
C MET A 368 0.09 -1.82 18.87
N LEU A 369 0.82 -2.49 19.74
CA LEU A 369 0.76 -2.29 21.16
C LEU A 369 1.69 -1.15 21.58
N VAL A 370 1.12 -0.03 22.05
CA VAL A 370 1.87 1.10 22.58
C VAL A 370 1.84 1.10 24.10
N ILE A 371 3.02 1.12 24.74
CA ILE A 371 3.22 1.32 26.16
C ILE A 371 3.83 2.71 26.36
N PRO A 372 3.04 3.72 26.78
CA PRO A 372 3.48 5.10 26.83
C PRO A 372 4.77 5.29 27.62
N ASP A 373 5.65 6.17 27.13
CA ASP A 373 6.93 6.55 27.73
C ASP A 373 7.92 5.37 27.93
N GLN A 374 7.63 4.19 27.30
CA GLN A 374 8.48 3.03 27.37
C GLN A 374 8.85 2.53 25.97
N PHE A 375 7.96 1.82 25.28
CA PHE A 375 8.20 1.29 23.93
C PHE A 375 6.87 0.95 23.24
N GLY A 376 6.95 0.69 21.93
CA GLY A 376 5.86 0.11 21.14
C GLY A 376 6.31 -1.18 20.46
N VAL A 377 5.36 -2.07 20.24
CA VAL A 377 5.55 -3.29 19.47
C VAL A 377 4.59 -3.26 18.29
N ARG A 378 5.10 -3.34 17.07
CA ARG A 378 4.33 -3.58 15.85
C ARG A 378 4.94 -4.74 15.09
N LEU A 379 4.11 -5.73 14.77
CA LEU A 379 4.44 -6.85 13.91
C LEU A 379 3.52 -6.78 12.72
N GLU A 380 4.08 -6.50 11.57
CA GLU A 380 3.31 -6.33 10.34
C GLU A 380 3.74 -7.33 9.30
N ASP A 381 2.76 -8.05 8.82
CA ASP A 381 2.83 -8.88 7.64
C ASP A 381 1.54 -8.73 6.84
N HIS A 382 1.63 -8.88 5.54
CA HIS A 382 0.45 -8.82 4.68
C HIS A 382 -0.06 -10.22 4.36
N PHE A 383 -1.38 -10.31 4.23
CA PHE A 383 -2.06 -11.52 3.78
C PHE A 383 -3.03 -11.19 2.63
N TYR A 384 -3.40 -12.21 1.88
CA TYR A 384 -4.43 -12.10 0.86
C TYR A 384 -5.46 -13.20 1.03
N MET A 385 -6.68 -12.94 0.54
CA MET A 385 -7.79 -13.88 0.65
C MET A 385 -7.78 -14.85 -0.55
N THR A 386 -7.77 -16.14 -0.25
CA THR A 386 -7.96 -17.23 -1.23
C THR A 386 -9.35 -17.84 -1.04
N GLU A 387 -9.77 -18.72 -1.93
CA GLU A 387 -11.03 -19.49 -1.78
C GLU A 387 -11.08 -20.30 -0.48
N SER A 388 -9.91 -20.71 0.04
CA SER A 388 -9.78 -21.49 1.28
C SER A 388 -9.59 -20.62 2.54
N GLY A 389 -9.50 -19.29 2.41
CA GLY A 389 -9.27 -18.34 3.50
C GLY A 389 -8.00 -17.52 3.32
N PRO A 390 -7.51 -16.87 4.40
CA PRO A 390 -6.34 -16.00 4.33
C PRO A 390 -5.03 -16.78 4.16
N GLU A 391 -4.11 -16.23 3.39
CA GLU A 391 -2.75 -16.75 3.17
C GLU A 391 -1.73 -15.63 3.31
N TRP A 392 -0.68 -15.82 4.09
CA TRP A 392 0.41 -14.88 4.24
C TRP A 392 1.26 -14.76 2.97
N PHE A 393 1.73 -13.57 2.65
CA PHE A 393 2.69 -13.38 1.56
C PHE A 393 4.08 -13.91 1.95
N THR A 394 4.50 -13.69 3.18
CA THR A 394 5.78 -14.12 3.75
C THR A 394 5.56 -14.75 5.12
N GLN A 395 6.57 -15.44 5.65
CA GLN A 395 6.50 -16.00 6.99
C GLN A 395 6.54 -14.88 8.03
N PRO A 396 5.50 -14.74 8.86
CA PRO A 396 5.54 -13.81 9.99
C PRO A 396 6.61 -14.16 11.01
N ALA A 397 7.06 -13.17 11.80
CA ALA A 397 8.04 -13.35 12.86
C ALA A 397 7.66 -14.52 13.78
N LEU A 398 8.62 -15.40 14.08
CA LEU A 398 8.38 -16.62 14.88
C LEU A 398 8.44 -16.32 16.37
N SER A 399 9.41 -15.53 16.81
CA SER A 399 9.59 -15.12 18.19
C SER A 399 10.36 -13.80 18.27
N VAL A 400 10.37 -13.20 19.44
CA VAL A 400 11.19 -12.00 19.71
C VAL A 400 12.69 -12.26 19.56
N ASP A 401 13.12 -13.49 19.77
CA ASP A 401 14.53 -13.90 19.67
C ASP A 401 14.94 -14.33 18.25
N ASP A 402 13.97 -14.58 17.36
CA ASP A 402 14.19 -14.91 15.94
C ASP A 402 13.14 -14.21 15.05
N PRO A 403 13.26 -12.89 14.89
CA PRO A 403 12.27 -12.09 14.14
C PRO A 403 12.23 -12.38 12.65
N PHE A 404 13.23 -13.06 12.10
CA PHE A 404 13.37 -13.35 10.66
C PHE A 404 13.34 -14.84 10.32
N GLY A 405 13.16 -15.74 11.29
CA GLY A 405 13.09 -17.19 11.07
C GLY A 405 14.43 -17.83 10.66
N LEU A 406 15.56 -17.25 11.05
CA LEU A 406 16.89 -17.68 10.62
C LEU A 406 17.42 -18.91 11.38
N SER A 407 16.82 -19.26 12.51
CA SER A 407 17.22 -20.45 13.29
C SER A 407 16.63 -21.76 12.76
N ALA A 408 15.67 -21.69 11.83
CA ALA A 408 15.00 -22.86 11.25
C ALA A 408 15.63 -23.34 9.91
N THR A 409 16.71 -22.67 9.46
CA THR A 409 17.51 -23.01 8.28
C THR A 409 18.88 -23.62 8.70
#